data_0a7e30ae95928c0fe903abacd5094a5e
#
_entry.id   0a7e30ae95928c0fe903abacd5094a5e
#
_cell.length_a   1.000
_cell.length_b   1.000
_cell.length_c   1.000
_cell.angle_alpha   90.00
_cell.angle_beta   90.00
_cell.angle_gamma   90.00
#
_symmetry.space_group_name_H-M   'P 1'
#
loop_
_entity.id
_entity.type
_entity.pdbx_description
1 polymer ?
#
loop_
_entity_poly.entity_id
_entity_poly.type
_entity_poly.pdbx_seq_one_letter_code
_entity_poly.pdbx_strand_id
1 'polypeptide(L)'
;MGFVLLCSLLLFSCEKPVEPPEVTIMQVYQGDAEIERIAEDARNTLYVFFRYLSRAGAKGEHCYVKYPIAANDDSGINREQIWLTGIQFKNGRYFGVLASAPLHLSGMKRGDTVIFDMDTITDWMYVQSGKIIGGESMKYLLEKIPEDQRSDREKELLRMLY
;
A
#
# COMPACT_ATOMS: atom_id res chain seq x y z
N MET A 1 11.86 25.29 52.04
CA MET A 1 10.84 24.49 51.37
C MET A 1 11.08 24.58 49.87
N GLY A 2 11.81 23.60 49.30
CA GLY A 2 12.14 23.57 47.88
C GLY A 2 11.13 22.72 47.14
N PHE A 3 10.50 23.28 46.14
CA PHE A 3 9.54 22.60 45.26
C PHE A 3 10.33 21.99 44.08
N VAL A 4 10.50 20.68 44.07
CA VAL A 4 11.12 19.96 42.95
C VAL A 4 10.02 19.73 41.91
N LEU A 5 10.11 20.44 40.79
CA LEU A 5 9.24 20.27 39.63
C LEU A 5 9.73 19.06 38.83
N LEU A 6 9.02 17.94 38.96
CA LEU A 6 9.30 16.71 38.21
C LEU A 6 8.74 16.87 36.76
N CYS A 7 9.62 17.22 35.84
CA CYS A 7 9.30 17.35 34.42
C CYS A 7 9.27 15.93 33.80
N SER A 8 8.08 15.31 33.66
CA SER A 8 7.92 14.03 32.97
C SER A 8 8.09 14.26 31.47
N LEU A 9 9.24 13.85 30.93
CA LEU A 9 9.45 13.75 29.49
C LEU A 9 8.55 12.63 28.93
N LEU A 10 7.45 13.01 28.29
CA LEU A 10 6.68 12.14 27.41
C LEU A 10 7.52 11.88 26.15
N LEU A 11 8.17 10.74 26.11
CA LEU A 11 8.79 10.24 24.88
C LEU A 11 7.67 9.90 23.91
N PHE A 12 7.34 10.82 23.01
CA PHE A 12 6.56 10.51 21.82
C PHE A 12 7.42 9.57 20.96
N SER A 13 7.13 8.29 21.05
CA SER A 13 7.64 7.31 20.07
C SER A 13 7.05 7.69 18.71
N CYS A 14 7.87 8.34 17.88
CA CYS A 14 7.52 8.59 16.49
C CYS A 14 7.61 7.23 15.77
N GLU A 15 6.50 6.52 15.65
CA GLU A 15 6.42 5.35 14.78
C GLU A 15 6.82 5.79 13.37
N LYS A 16 7.90 5.20 12.86
CA LYS A 16 8.32 5.46 11.47
C LYS A 16 7.20 5.06 10.53
N PRO A 17 6.91 5.89 9.49
CA PRO A 17 5.95 5.50 8.47
C PRO A 17 6.33 4.12 7.93
N VAL A 18 5.38 3.17 7.96
CA VAL A 18 5.56 1.90 7.26
C VAL A 18 5.50 2.22 5.78
N GLU A 19 6.66 2.33 5.15
CA GLU A 19 6.72 2.43 3.70
C GLU A 19 6.14 1.14 3.12
N PRO A 20 5.25 1.23 2.11
CA PRO A 20 4.87 0.04 1.38
C PRO A 20 6.16 -0.59 0.87
N PRO A 21 6.26 -1.93 0.91
CA PRO A 21 7.45 -2.57 0.43
C PRO A 21 7.70 -2.12 -1.01
N GLU A 22 8.93 -1.73 -1.31
CA GLU A 22 9.45 -1.95 -2.64
C GLU A 22 9.50 -3.48 -2.82
N VAL A 23 8.32 -4.07 -2.99
CA VAL A 23 8.25 -5.44 -3.49
C VAL A 23 8.82 -5.32 -4.88
N THR A 24 10.05 -5.77 -5.05
CA THR A 24 10.62 -6.06 -6.38
C THR A 24 9.51 -6.77 -7.11
N ILE A 25 8.94 -6.11 -8.11
CA ILE A 25 7.75 -6.56 -8.80
C ILE A 25 8.10 -7.94 -9.32
N MET A 26 7.66 -8.97 -8.60
CA MET A 26 7.47 -10.24 -9.25
C MET A 26 6.46 -9.92 -10.34
N GLN A 27 6.88 -10.08 -11.60
CA GLN A 27 6.01 -9.91 -12.75
C GLN A 27 4.70 -10.57 -12.38
N VAL A 28 3.68 -9.76 -12.11
CA VAL A 28 2.35 -10.30 -11.86
C VAL A 28 2.00 -10.99 -13.14
N TYR A 29 2.01 -12.32 -13.10
CA TYR A 29 1.68 -13.13 -14.24
C TYR A 29 0.29 -12.69 -14.70
N GLN A 30 0.24 -12.05 -15.86
CA GLN A 30 -1.04 -11.79 -16.51
C GLN A 30 -1.72 -13.16 -16.67
N GLY A 31 -2.90 -13.31 -16.06
CA GLY A 31 -3.65 -14.56 -16.09
C GLY A 31 -3.46 -15.48 -14.86
N ASP A 32 -2.86 -15.00 -13.76
CA ASP A 32 -2.92 -15.73 -12.49
C ASP A 32 -4.33 -15.60 -11.90
N ALA A 33 -5.11 -16.67 -11.98
CA ALA A 33 -6.50 -16.70 -11.53
C ALA A 33 -6.66 -16.33 -10.05
N GLU A 34 -5.65 -16.59 -9.22
CA GLU A 34 -5.69 -16.22 -7.81
C GLU A 34 -5.52 -14.70 -7.62
N ILE A 35 -4.66 -14.06 -8.41
CA ILE A 35 -4.53 -12.59 -8.42
C ILE A 35 -5.84 -11.93 -8.91
N GLU A 36 -6.50 -12.50 -9.91
CA GLU A 36 -7.79 -11.98 -10.39
C GLU A 36 -8.87 -12.11 -9.32
N ARG A 37 -8.93 -13.26 -8.62
CA ARG A 37 -9.84 -13.47 -7.49
C ARG A 37 -9.58 -12.51 -6.36
N ILE A 38 -8.31 -12.29 -5.99
CA ILE A 38 -7.92 -11.32 -4.97
C ILE A 38 -8.39 -9.90 -5.35
N ALA A 39 -8.22 -9.52 -6.62
CA ALA A 39 -8.65 -8.21 -7.09
C ALA A 39 -10.19 -8.04 -7.05
N GLU A 40 -10.94 -9.07 -7.34
CA GLU A 40 -12.40 -9.08 -7.18
C GLU A 40 -12.81 -8.95 -5.72
N ASP A 41 -12.21 -9.76 -4.83
CA ASP A 41 -12.45 -9.70 -3.38
C ASP A 41 -12.07 -8.33 -2.79
N ALA A 42 -10.98 -7.72 -3.26
CA ALA A 42 -10.57 -6.38 -2.85
C ALA A 42 -11.64 -5.34 -3.20
N ARG A 43 -12.21 -5.37 -4.41
CA ARG A 43 -13.30 -4.47 -4.81
C ARG A 43 -14.56 -4.70 -3.97
N ASN A 44 -14.93 -5.96 -3.72
CA ASN A 44 -16.10 -6.32 -2.93
C ASN A 44 -15.97 -5.90 -1.46
N THR A 45 -14.75 -5.79 -0.93
CA THR A 45 -14.46 -5.43 0.46
C THR A 45 -13.97 -3.99 0.63
N LEU A 46 -13.92 -3.20 -0.42
CA LEU A 46 -13.38 -1.84 -0.43
C LEU A 46 -14.08 -0.89 0.56
N TYR A 47 -15.33 -1.18 0.91
CA TYR A 47 -16.06 -0.43 1.94
C TYR A 47 -15.39 -0.52 3.33
N VAL A 48 -14.66 -1.60 3.63
CA VAL A 48 -13.88 -1.75 4.88
C VAL A 48 -12.76 -0.72 4.91
N PHE A 49 -12.02 -0.62 3.80
CA PHE A 49 -10.95 0.37 3.62
C PHE A 49 -11.46 1.80 3.80
N PHE A 50 -12.55 2.18 3.11
CA PHE A 50 -13.07 3.53 3.21
C PHE A 50 -13.64 3.87 4.58
N ARG A 51 -14.22 2.90 5.26
CA ARG A 51 -14.66 3.09 6.66
C ARG A 51 -13.47 3.38 7.58
N TYR A 52 -12.32 2.75 7.35
CA TYR A 52 -11.10 3.04 8.10
C TYR A 52 -10.53 4.40 7.71
N LEU A 53 -10.36 4.67 6.42
CA LEU A 53 -9.84 5.93 5.88
C LEU A 53 -10.63 7.14 6.39
N SER A 54 -11.96 7.07 6.44
CA SER A 54 -12.82 8.16 6.94
C SER A 54 -12.60 8.45 8.43
N ARG A 55 -12.16 7.46 9.23
CA ARG A 55 -11.87 7.62 10.66
C ARG A 55 -10.43 8.06 10.91
N ALA A 56 -9.50 7.66 10.08
CA ALA A 56 -8.08 8.02 10.19
C ALA A 56 -7.83 9.52 9.95
N GLY A 57 -8.83 10.26 9.44
CA GLY A 57 -8.77 11.70 9.19
C GLY A 57 -8.02 12.06 7.90
N ALA A 58 -7.84 13.38 7.68
CA ALA A 58 -7.31 13.93 6.43
C ALA A 58 -5.89 13.47 6.06
N LYS A 59 -5.18 12.84 6.98
CA LYS A 59 -3.81 12.39 6.71
C LYS A 59 -3.73 11.03 6.03
N GLY A 60 -4.70 10.11 6.25
CA GLY A 60 -4.74 8.79 5.62
C GLY A 60 -3.38 8.08 5.61
N GLU A 61 -2.51 8.47 6.53
CA GLU A 61 -1.19 7.89 6.71
C GLU A 61 -1.37 6.39 6.92
N HIS A 62 -0.62 5.58 6.16
CA HIS A 62 -0.71 4.12 6.19
C HIS A 62 -1.96 3.49 5.53
N CYS A 63 -2.68 4.24 4.69
CA CYS A 63 -3.76 3.73 3.85
C CYS A 63 -3.28 3.68 2.39
N TYR A 64 -3.44 2.53 1.76
CA TYR A 64 -2.94 2.28 0.41
C TYR A 64 -3.98 1.55 -0.43
N VAL A 65 -4.06 1.91 -1.71
CA VAL A 65 -4.78 1.13 -2.73
C VAL A 65 -3.81 0.73 -3.83
N LYS A 66 -3.95 -0.47 -4.38
CA LYS A 66 -3.16 -0.95 -5.49
C LYS A 66 -3.91 -0.71 -6.79
N TYR A 67 -3.25 -0.07 -7.73
CA TYR A 67 -3.87 0.41 -8.94
C TYR A 67 -3.03 0.09 -10.18
N PRO A 68 -3.63 -0.45 -11.25
CA PRO A 68 -2.92 -0.73 -12.50
C PRO A 68 -2.80 0.55 -13.34
N ILE A 69 -1.59 0.98 -13.62
CA ILE A 69 -1.31 2.09 -14.54
C ILE A 69 -0.74 1.51 -15.84
N ALA A 70 -1.19 2.02 -16.99
CA ALA A 70 -0.66 1.59 -18.27
C ALA A 70 0.85 1.91 -18.36
N ALA A 71 1.65 0.89 -18.63
CA ALA A 71 3.08 1.08 -18.86
C ALA A 71 3.31 1.84 -20.17
N ASN A 72 4.35 2.64 -20.21
CA ASN A 72 4.68 3.50 -21.35
C ASN A 72 6.14 3.41 -21.78
N ASP A 73 6.77 2.27 -21.49
CA ASP A 73 8.12 1.93 -21.90
C ASP A 73 8.12 0.72 -22.87
N ASP A 74 9.31 0.36 -23.38
CA ASP A 74 9.49 -0.74 -24.35
C ASP A 74 9.68 -2.11 -23.66
N SER A 75 9.28 -2.27 -22.38
CA SER A 75 9.46 -3.51 -21.61
C SER A 75 8.58 -4.67 -22.07
N GLY A 76 7.53 -4.38 -22.85
CA GLY A 76 6.49 -5.35 -23.21
C GLY A 76 5.47 -5.59 -22.09
N ILE A 77 5.56 -4.86 -20.99
CA ILE A 77 4.60 -4.86 -19.90
C ILE A 77 3.46 -3.90 -20.24
N ASN A 78 2.22 -4.37 -20.20
CA ASN A 78 1.06 -3.54 -20.53
C ASN A 78 0.63 -2.63 -19.37
N ARG A 79 0.81 -3.07 -18.14
CA ARG A 79 0.40 -2.33 -16.93
C ARG A 79 1.34 -2.63 -15.78
N GLU A 80 1.67 -1.60 -15.03
CA GLU A 80 2.36 -1.71 -13.75
C GLU A 80 1.37 -1.60 -12.60
N GLN A 81 1.45 -2.53 -11.64
CA GLN A 81 0.66 -2.52 -10.41
C GLN A 81 1.39 -1.70 -9.35
N ILE A 82 0.84 -0.57 -8.97
CA ILE A 82 1.52 0.34 -8.05
C ILE A 82 0.63 0.69 -6.85
N TRP A 83 1.23 0.84 -5.68
CA TRP A 83 0.54 1.30 -4.50
C TRP A 83 0.40 2.83 -4.51
N LEU A 84 -0.82 3.30 -4.24
CA LEU A 84 -1.16 4.70 -4.06
C LEU A 84 -1.47 4.96 -2.58
N THR A 85 -1.00 6.07 -2.06
CA THR A 85 -1.30 6.57 -0.70
C THR A 85 -1.89 7.97 -0.77
N GLY A 86 -2.22 8.59 0.37
CA GLY A 86 -2.77 9.94 0.39
C GLY A 86 -4.09 10.07 -0.38
N ILE A 87 -4.94 9.06 -0.27
CA ILE A 87 -6.19 8.93 -1.02
C ILE A 87 -7.15 10.09 -0.69
N GLN A 88 -7.60 10.78 -1.70
CA GLN A 88 -8.52 11.92 -1.58
C GLN A 88 -9.63 11.83 -2.62
N PHE A 89 -10.83 12.27 -2.22
CA PHE A 89 -11.95 12.46 -3.13
C PHE A 89 -12.22 13.96 -3.30
N LYS A 90 -12.08 14.47 -4.53
CA LYS A 90 -12.29 15.88 -4.86
C LYS A 90 -12.95 16.00 -6.23
N ASN A 91 -13.93 16.89 -6.36
CA ASN A 91 -14.60 17.17 -7.62
C ASN A 91 -15.10 15.93 -8.36
N GLY A 92 -15.65 14.95 -7.62
CA GLY A 92 -16.17 13.71 -8.18
C GLY A 92 -15.12 12.69 -8.64
N ARG A 93 -13.84 12.88 -8.29
CA ARG A 93 -12.72 11.98 -8.68
C ARG A 93 -11.88 11.59 -7.49
N TYR A 94 -11.29 10.38 -7.57
CA TYR A 94 -10.30 9.93 -6.62
C TYR A 94 -8.89 10.28 -7.08
N PHE A 95 -8.08 10.74 -6.13
CA PHE A 95 -6.68 11.07 -6.31
C PHE A 95 -5.85 10.24 -5.34
N GLY A 96 -4.70 9.79 -5.78
CA GLY A 96 -3.72 9.10 -4.95
C GLY A 96 -2.31 9.53 -5.34
N VAL A 97 -1.37 9.33 -4.44
CA VAL A 97 0.04 9.64 -4.63
C VAL A 97 0.83 8.35 -4.78
N LEU A 98 1.72 8.25 -5.77
CA LEU A 98 2.58 7.10 -5.96
C LEU A 98 3.43 6.86 -4.71
N ALA A 99 3.24 5.72 -4.07
CA ALA A 99 3.93 5.36 -2.82
C ALA A 99 5.38 4.90 -3.05
N SER A 100 5.70 4.41 -4.26
CA SER A 100 7.03 4.00 -4.70
C SER A 100 7.37 4.60 -6.05
N ALA A 101 8.64 4.54 -6.43
CA ALA A 101 9.06 4.88 -7.80
C ALA A 101 8.59 3.79 -8.75
N PRO A 102 7.90 4.13 -9.86
CA PRO A 102 7.51 3.14 -10.85
C PRO A 102 8.71 2.66 -11.66
N LEU A 103 8.62 1.45 -12.20
CA LEU A 103 9.66 0.86 -13.06
C LEU A 103 9.36 1.06 -14.55
N HIS A 104 8.08 1.02 -14.92
CA HIS A 104 7.61 1.00 -16.31
C HIS A 104 6.73 2.22 -16.67
N LEU A 105 6.75 3.25 -15.84
CA LEU A 105 6.01 4.51 -16.04
C LEU A 105 6.99 5.65 -16.28
N SER A 106 7.51 5.73 -17.49
CA SER A 106 8.49 6.74 -17.89
C SER A 106 7.96 8.16 -17.62
N GLY A 107 8.78 8.99 -16.99
CA GLY A 107 8.41 10.36 -16.61
C GLY A 107 7.64 10.49 -15.30
N MET A 108 7.30 9.40 -14.62
CA MET A 108 6.66 9.41 -13.30
C MET A 108 7.66 9.02 -12.20
N LYS A 109 7.42 9.52 -11.00
CA LYS A 109 8.25 9.26 -9.81
C LYS A 109 7.41 9.11 -8.56
N ARG A 110 7.98 8.56 -7.51
CA ARG A 110 7.39 8.56 -6.17
C ARG A 110 6.93 9.99 -5.80
N GLY A 111 5.74 10.10 -5.27
CA GLY A 111 5.15 11.38 -4.88
C GLY A 111 4.29 12.04 -5.95
N ASP A 112 4.31 11.56 -7.18
CA ASP A 112 3.42 12.09 -8.22
C ASP A 112 1.97 11.69 -7.95
N THR A 113 1.05 12.63 -8.25
CA THR A 113 -0.38 12.42 -8.05
C THR A 113 -1.00 11.84 -9.31
N VAL A 114 -1.84 10.83 -9.13
CA VAL A 114 -2.63 10.21 -10.20
C VAL A 114 -4.11 10.27 -9.86
N ILE A 115 -4.94 10.33 -10.91
CA ILE A 115 -6.39 10.11 -10.81
C ILE A 115 -6.62 8.63 -11.02
N PHE A 116 -7.46 8.01 -10.21
CA PHE A 116 -7.76 6.59 -10.33
C PHE A 116 -9.26 6.30 -10.20
N ASP A 117 -9.66 5.16 -10.73
CA ASP A 117 -11.02 4.65 -10.66
C ASP A 117 -11.09 3.51 -9.64
N MET A 118 -12.08 3.58 -8.78
CA MET A 118 -12.32 2.58 -7.73
C MET A 118 -12.64 1.19 -8.27
N ASP A 119 -13.31 1.12 -9.41
CA ASP A 119 -13.72 -0.13 -10.03
C ASP A 119 -12.54 -0.92 -10.62
N THR A 120 -11.37 -0.28 -10.73
CA THR A 120 -10.15 -0.91 -11.27
C THR A 120 -9.09 -1.21 -10.20
N ILE A 121 -9.37 -0.94 -8.93
CA ILE A 121 -8.48 -1.29 -7.82
C ILE A 121 -8.28 -2.81 -7.77
N THR A 122 -7.03 -3.23 -7.56
CA THR A 122 -6.64 -4.63 -7.51
C THR A 122 -6.29 -5.12 -6.11
N ASP A 123 -6.08 -4.22 -5.16
CA ASP A 123 -5.89 -4.52 -3.74
C ASP A 123 -6.03 -3.24 -2.91
N TRP A 124 -6.20 -3.39 -1.61
CA TRP A 124 -6.14 -2.30 -0.65
C TRP A 124 -5.53 -2.78 0.67
N MET A 125 -4.90 -1.88 1.39
CA MET A 125 -4.41 -2.16 2.75
C MET A 125 -4.37 -0.90 3.61
N TYR A 126 -4.40 -1.10 4.91
CA TYR A 126 -4.04 -0.09 5.90
C TYR A 126 -3.28 -0.72 7.07
N VAL A 127 -2.52 0.10 7.78
CA VAL A 127 -1.82 -0.36 8.99
C VAL A 127 -2.57 0.12 10.23
N GLN A 128 -2.84 -0.81 11.13
CA GLN A 128 -3.48 -0.54 12.41
C GLN A 128 -2.77 -1.31 13.51
N SER A 129 -2.27 -0.61 14.52
CA SER A 129 -1.59 -1.21 15.68
C SER A 129 -0.46 -2.18 15.27
N GLY A 130 0.35 -1.79 14.28
CA GLY A 130 1.47 -2.60 13.78
C GLY A 130 1.07 -3.80 12.93
N LYS A 131 -0.21 -3.96 12.59
CA LYS A 131 -0.71 -5.01 11.70
C LYS A 131 -1.17 -4.42 10.38
N ILE A 132 -0.96 -5.15 9.30
CA ILE A 132 -1.50 -4.84 7.98
C ILE A 132 -2.86 -5.54 7.86
N ILE A 133 -3.88 -4.78 7.51
CA ILE A 133 -5.23 -5.26 7.21
C ILE A 133 -5.46 -5.10 5.72
N GLY A 134 -5.89 -6.15 5.04
CA GLY A 134 -5.87 -6.24 3.58
C GLY A 134 -4.46 -6.59 3.07
N GLY A 135 -4.11 -6.19 1.85
CA GLY A 135 -2.80 -6.51 1.25
C GLY A 135 -2.70 -7.96 0.78
N GLU A 136 -3.82 -8.55 0.39
CA GLU A 136 -3.90 -9.97 0.03
C GLU A 136 -3.02 -10.32 -1.18
N SER A 137 -2.90 -9.44 -2.17
CA SER A 137 -2.00 -9.65 -3.29
C SER A 137 -0.53 -9.64 -2.88
N MET A 138 -0.18 -8.79 -1.92
CA MET A 138 1.17 -8.74 -1.36
C MET A 138 1.46 -10.01 -0.57
N LYS A 139 0.53 -10.44 0.29
CA LYS A 139 0.63 -11.68 1.05
C LYS A 139 0.86 -12.88 0.15
N TYR A 140 0.00 -13.05 -0.86
CA TYR A 140 0.10 -14.12 -1.84
C TYR A 140 1.46 -14.18 -2.55
N LEU A 141 1.97 -13.02 -2.98
CA LEU A 141 3.27 -12.95 -3.65
C LEU A 141 4.44 -13.28 -2.68
N LEU A 142 4.39 -12.78 -1.45
CA LEU A 142 5.41 -13.05 -0.45
C LEU A 142 5.44 -14.54 -0.04
N GLU A 143 4.28 -15.20 0.02
CA GLU A 143 4.19 -16.63 0.33
C GLU A 143 4.77 -17.53 -0.77
N LYS A 144 4.78 -17.06 -2.03
CA LYS A 144 5.43 -17.77 -3.15
C LYS A 144 6.96 -17.76 -3.09
N ILE A 145 7.55 -16.84 -2.35
CA ILE A 145 9.00 -16.81 -2.14
C ILE A 145 9.36 -17.90 -1.11
N PRO A 146 10.25 -18.86 -1.43
CA PRO A 146 10.74 -19.83 -0.48
C PRO A 146 11.28 -19.14 0.78
N GLU A 147 11.03 -19.71 1.96
CA GLU A 147 11.35 -19.08 3.25
C GLU A 147 12.84 -18.74 3.40
N ASP A 148 13.71 -19.59 2.89
CA ASP A 148 15.16 -19.42 2.87
C ASP A 148 15.66 -18.33 1.91
N GLN A 149 14.83 -17.91 0.98
CA GLN A 149 15.13 -16.84 0.01
C GLN A 149 14.49 -15.49 0.40
N ARG A 150 13.63 -15.47 1.42
CA ARG A 150 13.02 -14.23 1.89
C ARG A 150 14.01 -13.35 2.61
N SER A 151 14.07 -12.09 2.22
CA SER A 151 14.78 -11.04 2.95
C SER A 151 14.16 -10.82 4.34
N ASP A 152 14.90 -10.17 5.23
CA ASP A 152 14.37 -9.82 6.56
C ASP A 152 13.14 -8.90 6.47
N ARG A 153 13.11 -8.02 5.45
CA ARG A 153 11.96 -7.15 5.20
C ARG A 153 10.72 -7.93 4.80
N GLU A 154 10.84 -8.92 3.91
CA GLU A 154 9.73 -9.77 3.48
C GLU A 154 9.20 -10.63 4.62
N LYS A 155 10.08 -11.15 5.47
CA LYS A 155 9.70 -11.87 6.69
C LYS A 155 8.95 -10.97 7.68
N GLU A 156 9.37 -9.70 7.83
CA GLU A 156 8.69 -8.74 8.68
C GLU A 156 7.30 -8.42 8.15
N LEU A 157 7.17 -8.15 6.84
CA LEU A 157 5.87 -7.88 6.21
C LEU A 157 4.89 -9.04 6.39
N LEU A 158 5.33 -10.27 6.20
CA LEU A 158 4.50 -11.45 6.47
C LEU A 158 4.05 -11.48 7.94
N ARG A 159 4.92 -11.18 8.90
CA ARG A 159 4.54 -11.08 10.32
C ARG A 159 3.52 -10.00 10.62
N MET A 160 3.52 -8.92 9.85
CA MET A 160 2.52 -7.86 9.98
C MET A 160 1.18 -8.24 9.34
N LEU A 161 1.17 -9.13 8.35
CA LEU A 161 -0.01 -9.63 7.64
C LEU A 161 -0.74 -10.76 8.38
N TYR A 162 -0.10 -11.34 9.40
CA TYR A 162 -0.64 -12.36 10.31
C TYR A 162 -0.75 -11.82 11.75
#